data_209333b58131f06df27172945131de07
#
_entry.id   209333b58131f06df27172945131de07
#
_cell.length_a   1.000
_cell.length_b   1.000
_cell.length_c   1.000
_cell.angle_alpha   90.00
_cell.angle_beta   90.00
_cell.angle_gamma   90.00
#
_symmetry.space_group_name_H-M   'P 1'
#
loop_
_entity.id
_entity.type
_entity.pdbx_description
1 polymer ?
#
loop_
_entity_poly.entity_id
_entity_poly.type
_entity_poly.pdbx_seq_one_letter_code
_entity_poly.pdbx_strand_id
1 'polypeptide(L)'
;MLLDTARVQSSPARPRFGLRTAPKIAWRDLHASPAKFAFVVLAVAVGVAALSGVKGFGYAFKGMLLRNAKQLIAADLQAQTWSGPAPEQIQRLGDIGRQYGVMTRVTETVSMAASAKEHIPQMVSIKAVDPALYPFYGTLTLNPAQPLNILLKDDSAVVVTPELLLRLKVARGDVIRLGESNFRIVGTLITEPDRLASGFGPGMRVLMSRAALDRTGLIQFGSRAAQRFLFKLRPNVQLDAIKTQIKAVLPRVFLSDYREGSPAVGRAIDNTTTFLSLISLIALIVGSLGVAMAMYSHLQQRMDSIAVFKA
;
A
#
# COMPACT_ATOMS: atom_id res chain seq x y z
N MET A 1 -10.54 -69.86 70.12
CA MET A 1 -9.21 -69.23 70.23
C MET A 1 -8.39 -69.61 69.03
N LEU A 2 -8.40 -68.85 68.01
CA LEU A 2 -7.42 -68.86 66.91
C LEU A 2 -7.60 -67.60 66.11
N LEU A 3 -6.58 -66.73 66.20
CA LEU A 3 -6.48 -65.45 65.54
C LEU A 3 -6.22 -65.61 64.06
N ASP A 4 -7.07 -65.07 63.24
CA ASP A 4 -6.92 -65.06 61.80
C ASP A 4 -6.13 -63.69 61.45
N THR A 5 -4.93 -63.83 60.97
CA THR A 5 -4.06 -62.77 60.61
C THR A 5 -4.36 -62.35 59.15
N ALA A 6 -5.11 -61.30 58.96
CA ALA A 6 -5.33 -60.67 57.69
C ALA A 6 -4.02 -60.20 57.06
N ARG A 7 -3.58 -60.79 55.95
CA ARG A 7 -2.52 -60.36 55.08
C ARG A 7 -2.97 -59.06 54.38
N VAL A 8 -2.35 -57.96 54.73
CA VAL A 8 -2.40 -56.72 53.96
C VAL A 8 -1.64 -56.92 52.64
N GLN A 9 -2.36 -57.03 51.55
CA GLN A 9 -1.79 -57.04 50.22
C GLN A 9 -1.32 -55.62 49.92
N SER A 10 0.00 -55.42 49.82
CA SER A 10 0.62 -54.22 49.34
C SER A 10 0.31 -54.00 47.87
N SER A 11 -0.40 -52.92 47.57
CA SER A 11 -0.68 -52.49 46.22
C SER A 11 0.64 -52.22 45.46
N PRO A 12 0.82 -52.73 44.24
CA PRO A 12 2.06 -52.50 43.48
C PRO A 12 2.23 -50.98 43.17
N ALA A 13 3.40 -50.44 43.55
CA ALA A 13 3.75 -49.07 43.31
C ALA A 13 3.71 -48.77 41.79
N ARG A 14 2.92 -47.79 41.38
CA ARG A 14 2.85 -47.32 40.00
C ARG A 14 4.23 -46.85 39.55
N PRO A 15 4.77 -47.36 38.43
CA PRO A 15 6.07 -46.89 37.92
C PRO A 15 5.99 -45.42 37.59
N ARG A 16 6.74 -44.59 38.33
CA ARG A 16 6.94 -43.17 38.01
C ARG A 16 7.88 -43.08 36.80
N PHE A 17 7.32 -42.83 35.62
CA PHE A 17 8.12 -42.51 34.43
C PHE A 17 8.93 -41.24 34.71
N GLY A 18 10.22 -41.39 34.84
CA GLY A 18 11.12 -40.25 35.03
C GLY A 18 11.16 -39.35 33.78
N LEU A 19 11.02 -38.06 33.95
CA LEU A 19 11.12 -37.05 32.87
C LEU A 19 12.40 -37.19 32.02
N ARG A 20 13.44 -37.91 32.54
CA ARG A 20 14.69 -38.18 31.82
C ARG A 20 14.63 -39.30 30.79
N THR A 21 13.65 -40.17 30.85
CA THR A 21 13.48 -41.30 29.90
C THR A 21 12.57 -40.94 28.73
N ALA A 22 11.71 -39.94 28.90
CA ALA A 22 10.78 -39.48 27.85
C ALA A 22 11.50 -39.06 26.55
N PRO A 23 12.60 -38.28 26.55
CA PRO A 23 13.26 -37.90 25.31
C PRO A 23 13.93 -39.07 24.57
N LYS A 24 14.43 -40.09 25.28
CA LYS A 24 15.02 -41.28 24.66
C LYS A 24 13.93 -42.15 23.96
N ILE A 25 12.78 -42.24 24.55
CA ILE A 25 11.65 -42.97 23.95
C ILE A 25 11.14 -42.20 22.74
N ALA A 26 10.95 -40.88 22.85
CA ALA A 26 10.53 -40.02 21.75
C ALA A 26 11.52 -40.05 20.56
N TRP A 27 12.83 -40.07 20.84
CA TRP A 27 13.85 -40.19 19.79
C TRP A 27 13.80 -41.51 19.05
N ARG A 28 13.55 -42.64 19.76
CA ARG A 28 13.42 -43.98 19.17
C ARG A 28 12.15 -44.10 18.32
N ASP A 29 11.05 -43.51 18.77
CA ASP A 29 9.79 -43.50 18.03
C ASP A 29 9.86 -42.61 16.78
N LEU A 30 10.65 -41.53 16.83
CA LEU A 30 10.93 -40.68 15.67
C LEU A 30 11.60 -41.48 14.53
N HIS A 31 12.54 -42.37 14.87
CA HIS A 31 13.23 -43.24 13.90
C HIS A 31 12.37 -44.41 13.38
N ALA A 32 11.37 -44.83 14.16
CA ALA A 32 10.48 -45.93 13.75
C ALA A 32 9.42 -45.50 12.70
N SER A 33 9.11 -44.20 12.59
CA SER A 33 8.12 -43.69 11.62
C SER A 33 8.52 -42.30 11.08
N PRO A 34 9.65 -42.19 10.40
CA PRO A 34 10.22 -40.88 10.02
C PRO A 34 9.31 -40.09 9.08
N ALA A 35 8.59 -40.76 8.16
CA ALA A 35 7.73 -40.09 7.19
C ALA A 35 6.53 -39.36 7.83
N LYS A 36 5.93 -39.90 8.89
CA LYS A 36 4.81 -39.28 9.59
C LYS A 36 5.25 -38.02 10.35
N PHE A 37 6.37 -38.13 11.05
CA PHE A 37 6.95 -36.97 11.78
C PHE A 37 7.49 -35.90 10.85
N ALA A 38 8.12 -36.29 9.71
CA ALA A 38 8.57 -35.35 8.70
C ALA A 38 7.39 -34.54 8.12
N PHE A 39 6.24 -35.19 7.87
CA PHE A 39 5.03 -34.51 7.40
C PHE A 39 4.53 -33.48 8.43
N VAL A 40 4.50 -33.81 9.71
CA VAL A 40 4.09 -32.94 10.80
C VAL A 40 5.03 -31.71 10.88
N VAL A 41 6.34 -31.95 10.90
CA VAL A 41 7.35 -30.88 10.94
C VAL A 41 7.26 -29.98 9.71
N LEU A 42 7.09 -30.59 8.53
CA LEU A 42 6.94 -29.86 7.27
C LEU A 42 5.67 -28.98 7.28
N ALA A 43 4.53 -29.50 7.74
CA ALA A 43 3.28 -28.74 7.81
C ALA A 43 3.41 -27.52 8.74
N VAL A 44 4.01 -27.70 9.92
CA VAL A 44 4.26 -26.60 10.86
C VAL A 44 5.28 -25.61 10.28
N ALA A 45 6.37 -26.13 9.69
CA ALA A 45 7.42 -25.28 9.09
C ALA A 45 6.85 -24.42 7.95
N VAL A 46 6.02 -24.97 7.08
CA VAL A 46 5.35 -24.24 6.01
C VAL A 46 4.43 -23.15 6.57
N GLY A 47 3.62 -23.48 7.60
CA GLY A 47 2.75 -22.49 8.24
C GLY A 47 3.52 -21.32 8.88
N VAL A 48 4.59 -21.62 9.61
CA VAL A 48 5.45 -20.59 10.24
C VAL A 48 6.22 -19.79 9.20
N ALA A 49 6.73 -20.46 8.15
CA ALA A 49 7.45 -19.79 7.05
C ALA A 49 6.52 -18.83 6.28
N ALA A 50 5.28 -19.24 6.00
CA ALA A 50 4.28 -18.39 5.35
C ALA A 50 3.98 -17.14 6.20
N LEU A 51 3.71 -17.31 7.50
CA LEU A 51 3.41 -16.20 8.40
C LEU A 51 4.62 -15.23 8.54
N SER A 52 5.82 -15.78 8.71
CA SER A 52 7.06 -15.00 8.84
C SER A 52 7.40 -14.27 7.55
N GLY A 53 7.25 -14.95 6.40
CA GLY A 53 7.48 -14.37 5.08
C GLY A 53 6.55 -13.20 4.78
N VAL A 54 5.24 -13.33 5.07
CA VAL A 54 4.26 -12.25 4.88
C VAL A 54 4.60 -11.03 5.74
N LYS A 55 4.89 -11.24 7.02
CA LYS A 55 5.26 -10.13 7.93
C LYS A 55 6.58 -9.50 7.52
N GLY A 56 7.59 -10.32 7.21
CA GLY A 56 8.91 -9.84 6.76
C GLY A 56 8.81 -9.02 5.47
N PHE A 57 8.03 -9.48 4.49
CA PHE A 57 7.76 -8.73 3.28
C PHE A 57 7.06 -7.39 3.57
N GLY A 58 6.02 -7.38 4.42
CA GLY A 58 5.31 -6.16 4.81
C GLY A 58 6.24 -5.11 5.44
N TYR A 59 7.12 -5.52 6.34
CA TYR A 59 8.10 -4.62 6.96
C TYR A 59 9.15 -4.11 5.97
N ALA A 60 9.70 -4.98 5.13
CA ALA A 60 10.69 -4.61 4.11
C ALA A 60 10.09 -3.64 3.09
N PHE A 61 8.86 -3.90 2.62
CA PHE A 61 8.17 -3.06 1.67
C PHE A 61 7.81 -1.69 2.27
N LYS A 62 7.30 -1.65 3.50
CA LYS A 62 7.07 -0.39 4.23
C LYS A 62 8.35 0.42 4.39
N GLY A 63 9.47 -0.24 4.74
CA GLY A 63 10.77 0.42 4.83
C GLY A 63 11.27 0.99 3.49
N MET A 64 11.03 0.29 2.39
CA MET A 64 11.34 0.78 1.04
C MET A 64 10.50 2.02 0.68
N LEU A 65 9.19 1.99 0.97
CA LEU A 65 8.30 3.12 0.71
C LEU A 65 8.67 4.36 1.52
N LEU A 66 9.02 4.19 2.80
CA LEU A 66 9.42 5.30 3.65
C LEU A 66 10.73 5.95 3.17
N ARG A 67 11.69 5.16 2.67
CA ARG A 67 12.93 5.70 2.07
C ARG A 67 12.67 6.57 0.84
N ASN A 68 11.65 6.23 0.06
CA ASN A 68 11.26 6.95 -1.16
C ASN A 68 10.04 7.86 -0.96
N ALA A 69 9.60 8.07 0.27
CA ALA A 69 8.35 8.75 0.57
C ALA A 69 8.27 10.18 0.01
N LYS A 70 9.38 10.93 0.04
CA LYS A 70 9.44 12.29 -0.57
C LYS A 70 9.17 12.27 -2.07
N GLN A 71 9.65 11.24 -2.77
CA GLN A 71 9.39 11.08 -4.20
C GLN A 71 7.94 10.65 -4.45
N LEU A 72 7.41 9.75 -3.61
CA LEU A 72 6.05 9.23 -3.76
C LEU A 72 4.96 10.30 -3.56
N ILE A 73 5.21 11.31 -2.72
CA ILE A 73 4.29 12.44 -2.52
C ILE A 73 4.73 13.70 -3.27
N ALA A 74 5.91 13.65 -3.92
CA ALA A 74 6.57 14.76 -4.60
C ALA A 74 6.80 16.02 -3.72
N ALA A 75 6.81 15.85 -2.39
CA ALA A 75 6.89 16.93 -1.40
C ALA A 75 7.45 16.46 -0.05
N ASP A 76 7.77 17.39 0.86
CA ASP A 76 8.03 17.07 2.27
C ASP A 76 6.73 16.92 3.06
N LEU A 77 5.72 17.74 2.74
CA LEU A 77 4.39 17.71 3.32
C LEU A 77 3.36 17.95 2.23
N GLN A 78 2.29 17.19 2.25
CA GLN A 78 1.14 17.34 1.36
C GLN A 78 -0.12 17.60 2.20
N ALA A 79 -0.88 18.60 1.78
CA ALA A 79 -2.22 18.87 2.30
C ALA A 79 -3.23 18.64 1.16
N GLN A 80 -4.16 17.71 1.36
CA GLN A 80 -5.16 17.35 0.34
C GLN A 80 -6.57 17.63 0.83
N THR A 81 -7.37 18.26 -0.01
CA THR A 81 -8.81 18.45 0.20
C THR A 81 -9.58 18.12 -1.07
N TRP A 82 -10.83 17.70 -0.92
CA TRP A 82 -11.75 17.40 -2.03
C TRP A 82 -12.74 18.53 -2.29
N SER A 83 -12.82 19.49 -1.40
CA SER A 83 -13.60 20.72 -1.57
C SER A 83 -12.69 21.83 -2.08
N GLY A 84 -13.18 22.65 -3.00
CA GLY A 84 -12.46 23.83 -3.47
C GLY A 84 -12.25 24.81 -2.31
N PRO A 85 -11.01 25.09 -1.86
CA PRO A 85 -10.77 26.08 -0.82
C PRO A 85 -11.07 27.48 -1.33
N ALA A 86 -11.52 28.35 -0.41
CA ALA A 86 -11.74 29.76 -0.72
C ALA A 86 -10.42 30.46 -1.11
N PRO A 87 -10.46 31.52 -1.92
CA PRO A 87 -9.26 32.27 -2.33
C PRO A 87 -8.40 32.73 -1.13
N GLU A 88 -9.04 33.17 -0.05
CA GLU A 88 -8.36 33.56 1.19
C GLU A 88 -7.60 32.41 1.85
N GLN A 89 -8.18 31.22 1.84
CA GLN A 89 -7.52 30.01 2.37
C GLN A 89 -6.29 29.66 1.52
N ILE A 90 -6.38 29.79 0.20
CA ILE A 90 -5.25 29.57 -0.72
C ILE A 90 -4.14 30.58 -0.44
N GLN A 91 -4.48 31.86 -0.23
CA GLN A 91 -3.50 32.88 0.15
C GLN A 91 -2.80 32.55 1.45
N ARG A 92 -3.54 32.22 2.51
CA ARG A 92 -2.96 31.82 3.82
C ARG A 92 -2.05 30.60 3.71
N LEU A 93 -2.41 29.60 2.90
CA LEU A 93 -1.53 28.47 2.62
C LEU A 93 -0.25 28.90 1.89
N GLY A 94 -0.37 29.86 0.96
CA GLY A 94 0.77 30.48 0.30
C GLY A 94 1.69 31.19 1.28
N ASP A 95 1.14 31.93 2.27
CA ASP A 95 1.91 32.60 3.32
C ASP A 95 2.68 31.57 4.17
N ILE A 96 2.02 30.50 4.59
CA ILE A 96 2.67 29.36 5.28
C ILE A 96 3.79 28.82 4.40
N GLY A 97 3.53 28.60 3.10
CA GLY A 97 4.53 28.17 2.14
C GLY A 97 5.75 29.07 2.10
N ARG A 98 5.56 30.41 2.02
CA ARG A 98 6.67 31.40 2.02
C ARG A 98 7.43 31.45 3.35
N GLN A 99 6.72 31.32 4.46
CA GLN A 99 7.32 31.33 5.78
C GLN A 99 8.24 30.14 6.02
N TYR A 100 7.83 28.94 5.62
CA TYR A 100 8.54 27.69 5.93
C TYR A 100 9.29 27.07 4.76
N GLY A 101 9.09 27.56 3.55
CA GLY A 101 9.76 27.02 2.36
C GLY A 101 9.13 27.51 1.06
N VAL A 102 8.68 26.56 0.23
CA VAL A 102 7.98 26.83 -1.03
C VAL A 102 6.75 25.94 -1.10
N MET A 103 5.66 26.48 -1.61
CA MET A 103 4.41 25.73 -1.84
C MET A 103 4.06 25.76 -3.33
N THR A 104 3.55 24.64 -3.84
CA THR A 104 2.86 24.55 -5.12
C THR A 104 1.52 23.87 -4.98
N ARG A 105 0.60 24.20 -5.88
CA ARG A 105 -0.75 23.63 -5.90
C ARG A 105 -0.90 22.68 -7.08
N VAL A 106 -1.40 21.49 -6.81
CA VAL A 106 -1.77 20.49 -7.81
C VAL A 106 -3.28 20.28 -7.73
N THR A 107 -3.96 20.32 -8.86
CA THR A 107 -5.40 20.01 -8.95
C THR A 107 -5.58 18.78 -9.81
N GLU A 108 -6.28 17.79 -9.28
CA GLU A 108 -6.60 16.56 -10.02
C GLU A 108 -8.12 16.43 -10.15
N THR A 109 -8.57 16.11 -11.36
CA THR A 109 -9.99 15.85 -11.66
C THR A 109 -10.12 14.81 -12.76
N VAL A 110 -11.32 14.34 -13.02
CA VAL A 110 -11.60 13.38 -14.09
C VAL A 110 -12.49 14.07 -15.12
N SER A 111 -12.22 13.82 -16.39
CA SER A 111 -13.00 14.35 -17.51
C SER A 111 -12.98 13.38 -18.68
N MET A 112 -13.70 13.75 -19.74
CA MET A 112 -13.67 13.04 -21.01
C MET A 112 -12.78 13.79 -22.00
N ALA A 113 -11.85 13.07 -22.62
CA ALA A 113 -11.04 13.55 -23.73
C ALA A 113 -11.64 13.06 -25.05
N ALA A 114 -11.78 13.95 -26.02
CA ALA A 114 -12.25 13.63 -27.36
C ALA A 114 -11.27 14.13 -28.42
N SER A 115 -11.23 13.46 -29.57
CA SER A 115 -10.50 13.90 -30.74
C SER A 115 -11.40 13.90 -31.98
N ALA A 116 -10.99 14.63 -33.02
CA ALA A 116 -11.68 14.60 -34.31
C ALA A 116 -11.52 13.25 -35.04
N LYS A 117 -10.52 12.45 -34.68
CA LYS A 117 -10.21 11.16 -35.31
C LYS A 117 -10.98 9.98 -34.71
N GLU A 118 -11.36 10.08 -33.43
CA GLU A 118 -12.09 9.03 -32.72
C GLU A 118 -13.34 9.63 -32.09
N HIS A 119 -14.50 9.09 -32.44
CA HIS A 119 -15.79 9.61 -31.99
C HIS A 119 -16.15 9.16 -30.55
N ILE A 120 -15.45 8.16 -30.02
CA ILE A 120 -15.69 7.65 -28.67
C ILE A 120 -14.81 8.40 -27.68
N PRO A 121 -15.38 9.28 -26.83
CA PRO A 121 -14.61 9.96 -25.80
C PRO A 121 -13.97 8.99 -24.81
N GLN A 122 -12.76 9.30 -24.35
CA GLN A 122 -12.03 8.49 -23.38
C GLN A 122 -11.99 9.20 -22.02
N MET A 123 -12.25 8.44 -20.96
CA MET A 123 -12.13 8.96 -19.60
C MET A 123 -10.66 9.15 -19.24
N VAL A 124 -10.32 10.36 -18.80
CA VAL A 124 -8.95 10.74 -18.45
C VAL A 124 -8.89 11.39 -17.06
N SER A 125 -7.80 11.17 -16.38
CA SER A 125 -7.44 11.91 -15.17
C SER A 125 -6.63 13.14 -15.58
N ILE A 126 -7.16 14.32 -15.34
CA ILE A 126 -6.47 15.60 -15.58
C ILE A 126 -5.70 15.98 -14.32
N LYS A 127 -4.42 16.33 -14.49
CA LYS A 127 -3.57 16.86 -13.43
C LYS A 127 -3.02 18.21 -13.86
N ALA A 128 -3.44 19.26 -13.16
CA ALA A 128 -2.96 20.59 -13.37
C ALA A 128 -1.93 20.97 -12.33
N VAL A 129 -0.78 21.45 -12.78
CA VAL A 129 0.39 21.79 -11.96
C VAL A 129 0.94 23.16 -12.30
N ASP A 130 1.81 23.68 -11.45
CA ASP A 130 2.74 24.75 -11.81
C ASP A 130 3.98 24.11 -12.46
N PRO A 131 4.20 24.29 -13.77
CA PRO A 131 5.29 23.61 -14.46
C PRO A 131 6.69 23.99 -13.99
N ALA A 132 6.85 25.12 -13.29
CA ALA A 132 8.13 25.58 -12.76
C ALA A 132 8.47 24.96 -11.40
N LEU A 133 7.46 24.54 -10.64
CA LEU A 133 7.63 24.07 -9.26
C LEU A 133 7.36 22.57 -9.07
N TYR A 134 6.67 21.95 -10.01
CA TYR A 134 6.30 20.54 -9.90
C TYR A 134 7.19 19.63 -10.77
N PRO A 135 7.68 18.49 -10.24
CA PRO A 135 7.60 18.03 -8.83
C PRO A 135 8.75 18.60 -8.00
N PHE A 136 8.58 18.70 -6.66
CA PHE A 136 9.68 19.10 -5.78
C PHE A 136 10.71 17.98 -5.60
N TYR A 137 10.26 16.71 -5.62
CA TYR A 137 11.10 15.51 -5.51
C TYR A 137 10.68 14.48 -6.54
N GLY A 138 11.65 13.70 -6.99
CA GLY A 138 11.47 12.76 -8.08
C GLY A 138 11.63 13.40 -9.45
N THR A 139 11.54 12.59 -10.48
CA THR A 139 11.73 13.02 -11.88
C THR A 139 10.51 12.65 -12.72
N LEU A 140 10.12 13.56 -13.60
CA LEU A 140 9.20 13.28 -14.69
C LEU A 140 10.00 12.77 -15.89
N THR A 141 9.61 11.63 -16.44
CA THR A 141 10.15 11.19 -17.72
C THR A 141 9.16 11.57 -18.82
N LEU A 142 9.59 12.45 -19.70
CA LEU A 142 8.79 13.01 -20.78
C LEU A 142 9.41 12.67 -22.13
N ASN A 143 8.61 12.57 -23.17
CA ASN A 143 9.06 12.50 -24.55
C ASN A 143 8.37 13.61 -25.38
N PRO A 144 9.12 14.63 -25.89
CA PRO A 144 10.57 14.75 -25.85
C PRO A 144 11.10 15.00 -24.42
N ALA A 145 12.38 14.62 -24.18
CA ALA A 145 13.07 14.80 -22.91
C ALA A 145 13.40 16.30 -22.69
N GLN A 146 12.37 17.09 -22.43
CA GLN A 146 12.45 18.54 -22.18
C GLN A 146 11.84 18.86 -20.82
N PRO A 147 12.30 19.91 -20.15
CA PRO A 147 11.69 20.38 -18.91
C PRO A 147 10.20 20.73 -19.09
N LEU A 148 9.39 20.42 -18.05
CA LEU A 148 7.95 20.61 -18.10
C LEU A 148 7.53 22.06 -18.34
N ASN A 149 8.27 23.03 -17.78
CA ASN A 149 8.03 24.48 -17.96
C ASN A 149 8.23 24.94 -19.41
N ILE A 150 9.03 24.23 -20.20
CA ILE A 150 9.21 24.50 -21.63
C ILE A 150 8.03 23.92 -22.42
N LEU A 151 7.67 22.65 -22.13
CA LEU A 151 6.58 21.97 -22.82
C LEU A 151 5.21 22.60 -22.54
N LEU A 152 4.95 23.01 -21.31
CA LEU A 152 3.68 23.64 -20.90
C LEU A 152 3.78 25.17 -20.82
N LYS A 153 4.63 25.79 -21.64
CA LYS A 153 4.74 27.25 -21.71
C LYS A 153 3.45 27.90 -22.25
N ASP A 154 2.79 27.22 -23.16
CA ASP A 154 1.51 27.63 -23.74
C ASP A 154 0.36 26.97 -22.97
N ASP A 155 -0.63 27.77 -22.55
CA ASP A 155 -1.82 27.29 -21.84
C ASP A 155 -2.79 26.49 -22.72
N SER A 156 -2.48 26.32 -24.00
CA SER A 156 -3.16 25.39 -24.90
C SER A 156 -2.41 24.05 -25.05
N ALA A 157 -1.26 23.88 -24.37
CA ALA A 157 -0.41 22.71 -24.46
C ALA A 157 -0.74 21.70 -23.35
N VAL A 158 -0.71 20.40 -23.72
CA VAL A 158 -0.87 19.29 -22.79
C VAL A 158 0.14 18.19 -23.05
N VAL A 159 0.51 17.48 -21.99
CA VAL A 159 1.31 16.27 -22.04
C VAL A 159 0.40 15.11 -21.64
N VAL A 160 0.40 14.02 -22.39
CA VAL A 160 -0.54 12.89 -22.23
C VAL A 160 0.19 11.57 -22.07
N THR A 161 -0.44 10.57 -21.46
CA THR A 161 0.13 9.22 -21.40
C THR A 161 0.07 8.54 -22.78
N PRO A 162 1.01 7.64 -23.12
CA PRO A 162 1.03 6.93 -24.41
C PRO A 162 -0.27 6.17 -24.71
N GLU A 163 -0.92 5.63 -23.67
CA GLU A 163 -2.17 4.89 -23.81
C GLU A 163 -3.30 5.77 -24.37
N LEU A 164 -3.30 7.08 -24.02
CA LEU A 164 -4.31 8.01 -24.53
C LEU A 164 -4.13 8.28 -26.02
N LEU A 165 -2.87 8.39 -26.48
CA LEU A 165 -2.57 8.53 -27.92
C LEU A 165 -3.13 7.37 -28.72
N LEU A 166 -2.91 6.14 -28.24
CA LEU A 166 -3.42 4.93 -28.90
C LEU A 166 -4.94 4.87 -28.92
N ARG A 167 -5.58 5.20 -27.79
CA ARG A 167 -7.04 5.13 -27.65
C ARG A 167 -7.78 6.17 -28.51
N LEU A 168 -7.26 7.39 -28.59
CA LEU A 168 -7.84 8.47 -29.38
C LEU A 168 -7.32 8.51 -30.83
N LYS A 169 -6.40 7.59 -31.19
CA LYS A 169 -5.73 7.54 -32.50
C LYS A 169 -5.10 8.87 -32.91
N VAL A 170 -4.48 9.55 -31.95
CA VAL A 170 -3.82 10.85 -32.11
C VAL A 170 -2.32 10.73 -31.92
N ALA A 171 -1.58 11.68 -32.45
CA ALA A 171 -0.14 11.82 -32.32
C ALA A 171 0.24 13.14 -31.64
N ARG A 172 1.54 13.28 -31.33
CA ARG A 172 2.07 14.56 -30.87
C ARG A 172 1.86 15.62 -31.96
N GLY A 173 1.37 16.79 -31.59
CA GLY A 173 0.97 17.87 -32.46
C GLY A 173 -0.54 17.92 -32.75
N ASP A 174 -1.24 16.81 -32.60
CA ASP A 174 -2.71 16.78 -32.75
C ASP A 174 -3.41 17.50 -31.58
N VAL A 175 -4.69 17.78 -31.81
CA VAL A 175 -5.53 18.52 -30.85
C VAL A 175 -6.56 17.56 -30.24
N ILE A 176 -6.73 17.67 -28.93
CA ILE A 176 -7.79 16.99 -28.17
C ILE A 176 -8.68 18.03 -27.48
N ARG A 177 -9.95 17.71 -27.33
CA ARG A 177 -10.91 18.51 -26.58
C ARG A 177 -11.01 17.98 -25.15
N LEU A 178 -10.89 18.89 -24.18
CA LEU A 178 -11.08 18.64 -22.75
C LEU A 178 -12.01 19.71 -22.19
N GLY A 179 -13.17 19.29 -21.68
CA GLY A 179 -14.21 20.24 -21.30
C GLY A 179 -14.63 21.13 -22.47
N GLU A 180 -14.56 22.43 -22.29
CA GLU A 180 -15.00 23.44 -23.26
C GLU A 180 -13.88 23.87 -24.23
N SER A 181 -12.63 23.42 -24.04
CA SER A 181 -11.46 23.93 -24.77
C SER A 181 -10.68 22.85 -25.50
N ASN A 182 -9.95 23.29 -26.52
CA ASN A 182 -9.07 22.46 -27.33
C ASN A 182 -7.62 22.65 -26.88
N PHE A 183 -6.88 21.53 -26.81
CA PHE A 183 -5.50 21.48 -26.34
C PHE A 183 -4.62 20.72 -27.31
N ARG A 184 -3.42 21.23 -27.56
CA ARG A 184 -2.41 20.58 -28.41
C ARG A 184 -1.56 19.64 -27.59
N ILE A 185 -1.36 18.45 -28.07
CA ILE A 185 -0.48 17.46 -27.48
C ILE A 185 0.97 17.82 -27.82
N VAL A 186 1.75 18.26 -26.84
CA VAL A 186 3.18 18.65 -27.02
C VAL A 186 4.16 17.56 -26.64
N GLY A 187 3.73 16.57 -25.86
CA GLY A 187 4.60 15.47 -25.42
C GLY A 187 3.84 14.35 -24.77
N THR A 188 4.59 13.29 -24.42
CA THR A 188 4.07 12.13 -23.69
C THR A 188 4.70 12.00 -22.31
N LEU A 189 3.89 11.61 -21.33
CA LEU A 189 4.28 11.35 -19.95
C LEU A 189 4.56 9.85 -19.80
N ILE A 190 5.81 9.48 -19.60
CA ILE A 190 6.23 8.08 -19.45
C ILE A 190 6.18 7.68 -17.97
N THR A 191 6.81 8.48 -17.09
CA THR A 191 6.79 8.23 -15.64
C THR A 191 6.53 9.51 -14.86
N GLU A 192 5.84 9.34 -13.75
CA GLU A 192 5.46 10.38 -12.82
C GLU A 192 5.73 9.90 -11.38
N PRO A 193 6.42 10.68 -10.53
CA PRO A 193 6.87 10.20 -9.22
C PRO A 193 5.72 9.92 -8.25
N ASP A 194 4.70 10.78 -8.21
CA ASP A 194 3.57 10.71 -7.28
C ASP A 194 2.30 10.07 -7.87
N ARG A 195 2.44 9.26 -8.90
CA ARG A 195 1.30 8.58 -9.56
C ARG A 195 0.49 7.71 -8.59
N LEU A 196 1.17 7.05 -7.65
CA LEU A 196 0.54 6.20 -6.63
C LEU A 196 -0.16 7.02 -5.52
N ALA A 197 0.24 8.26 -5.31
CA ALA A 197 -0.38 9.17 -4.34
C ALA A 197 -1.58 9.93 -4.92
N SER A 198 -1.86 9.79 -6.23
CA SER A 198 -2.99 10.40 -6.90
C SER A 198 -4.32 9.83 -6.40
N GLY A 199 -5.29 10.69 -6.17
CA GLY A 199 -6.63 10.29 -5.73
C GLY A 199 -7.50 9.61 -6.80
N PHE A 200 -7.06 9.58 -8.06
CA PHE A 200 -7.85 9.09 -9.21
C PHE A 200 -7.29 7.81 -9.88
N GLY A 201 -6.35 7.14 -9.23
CA GLY A 201 -5.86 5.84 -9.69
C GLY A 201 -4.99 5.86 -10.95
N PRO A 202 -4.64 4.68 -11.49
CA PRO A 202 -3.70 4.51 -12.60
C PRO A 202 -4.39 4.57 -13.98
N GLY A 203 -5.21 5.59 -14.26
CA GLY A 203 -5.86 5.77 -15.56
C GLY A 203 -4.99 6.54 -16.57
N MET A 204 -5.54 6.71 -17.79
CA MET A 204 -4.98 7.60 -18.79
C MET A 204 -4.90 9.02 -18.24
N ARG A 205 -3.73 9.67 -18.35
CA ARG A 205 -3.47 10.96 -17.71
C ARG A 205 -3.20 12.05 -18.71
N VAL A 206 -3.70 13.24 -18.39
CA VAL A 206 -3.38 14.50 -19.05
C VAL A 206 -2.76 15.43 -18.04
N LEU A 207 -1.53 15.88 -18.29
CA LEU A 207 -0.81 16.85 -17.49
C LEU A 207 -0.85 18.22 -18.20
N MET A 208 -1.22 19.27 -17.48
CA MET A 208 -1.38 20.62 -18.01
C MET A 208 -0.99 21.69 -17.00
N SER A 209 -0.88 22.96 -17.46
CA SER A 209 -0.73 24.10 -16.57
C SER A 209 -2.03 24.40 -15.81
N ARG A 210 -1.95 25.16 -14.74
CA ARG A 210 -3.15 25.62 -14.04
C ARG A 210 -4.03 26.51 -14.91
N ALA A 211 -3.42 27.43 -15.65
CA ALA A 211 -4.17 28.31 -16.57
C ALA A 211 -4.88 27.49 -17.67
N ALA A 212 -4.25 26.42 -18.15
CA ALA A 212 -4.89 25.48 -19.05
C ALA A 212 -6.13 24.81 -18.41
N LEU A 213 -6.06 24.38 -17.14
CA LEU A 213 -7.21 23.80 -16.44
C LEU A 213 -8.37 24.80 -16.34
N ASP A 214 -8.07 26.06 -15.99
CA ASP A 214 -9.12 27.09 -15.85
C ASP A 214 -9.88 27.31 -17.18
N ARG A 215 -9.20 27.18 -18.31
CA ARG A 215 -9.82 27.25 -19.64
C ARG A 215 -10.76 26.07 -19.97
N THR A 216 -10.62 24.93 -19.30
CA THR A 216 -11.47 23.76 -19.56
C THR A 216 -12.91 23.94 -19.09
N GLY A 217 -13.19 24.90 -18.20
CA GLY A 217 -14.48 25.05 -17.53
C GLY A 217 -14.88 23.92 -16.57
N LEU A 218 -13.98 22.97 -16.30
CA LEU A 218 -14.27 21.76 -15.50
C LEU A 218 -14.35 22.03 -14.00
N ILE A 219 -13.67 23.07 -13.52
CA ILE A 219 -13.63 23.39 -12.09
C ILE A 219 -14.62 24.52 -11.81
N GLN A 220 -15.80 24.12 -11.37
CA GLN A 220 -16.87 25.03 -10.96
C GLN A 220 -17.22 24.79 -9.50
N PHE A 221 -18.08 25.63 -8.93
CA PHE A 221 -18.60 25.42 -7.58
C PHE A 221 -19.31 24.05 -7.49
N GLY A 222 -18.90 23.22 -6.54
CA GLY A 222 -19.41 21.86 -6.38
C GLY A 222 -18.70 20.79 -7.21
N SER A 223 -17.74 21.15 -8.07
CA SER A 223 -16.94 20.16 -8.82
C SER A 223 -16.12 19.28 -7.87
N ARG A 224 -16.11 17.98 -8.15
CA ARG A 224 -15.29 17.02 -7.39
C ARG A 224 -13.88 17.00 -7.94
N ALA A 225 -13.01 17.82 -7.36
CA ALA A 225 -11.59 17.87 -7.68
C ALA A 225 -10.73 17.72 -6.44
N ALA A 226 -9.70 16.92 -6.53
CA ALA A 226 -8.71 16.82 -5.47
C ALA A 226 -7.75 18.02 -5.56
N GLN A 227 -7.70 18.83 -4.52
CA GLN A 227 -6.77 19.94 -4.38
C GLN A 227 -5.64 19.50 -3.46
N ARG A 228 -4.42 19.46 -3.98
CA ARG A 228 -3.22 19.09 -3.25
C ARG A 228 -2.29 20.26 -3.17
N PHE A 229 -1.92 20.63 -1.96
CA PHE A 229 -0.92 21.66 -1.67
C PHE A 229 0.35 20.94 -1.23
N LEU A 230 1.38 21.06 -2.06
CA LEU A 230 2.67 20.41 -1.86
C LEU A 230 3.64 21.43 -1.27
N PHE A 231 4.30 21.07 -0.19
CA PHE A 231 5.25 21.94 0.50
C PHE A 231 6.65 21.33 0.45
N LYS A 232 7.62 22.09 -0.05
CA LYS A 232 9.04 21.82 0.11
C LYS A 232 9.56 22.71 1.23
N LEU A 233 9.95 22.10 2.34
CA LEU A 233 10.30 22.80 3.57
C LEU A 233 11.78 23.08 3.66
N ARG A 234 12.14 24.15 4.39
CA ARG A 234 13.52 24.42 4.76
C ARG A 234 14.03 23.37 5.75
N PRO A 235 15.34 23.11 5.80
CA PRO A 235 15.91 22.21 6.83
C PRO A 235 15.52 22.65 8.24
N ASN A 236 15.35 21.68 9.13
CA ASN A 236 15.08 21.87 10.57
C ASN A 236 13.72 22.51 10.94
N VAL A 237 12.76 22.54 10.03
CA VAL A 237 11.39 23.00 10.35
C VAL A 237 10.62 21.91 11.07
N GLN A 238 9.91 22.28 12.15
CA GLN A 238 9.04 21.37 12.89
C GLN A 238 7.73 21.11 12.11
N LEU A 239 7.57 19.91 11.58
CA LEU A 239 6.41 19.52 10.78
C LEU A 239 5.07 19.65 11.52
N ASP A 240 5.07 19.37 12.82
CA ASP A 240 3.83 19.37 13.60
C ASP A 240 3.25 20.77 13.80
N ALA A 241 4.12 21.79 13.92
CA ALA A 241 3.71 23.20 13.96
C ALA A 241 3.02 23.61 12.65
N ILE A 242 3.62 23.23 11.50
CA ILE A 242 3.04 23.53 10.17
C ILE A 242 1.72 22.78 9.99
N LYS A 243 1.65 21.49 10.36
CA LYS A 243 0.42 20.71 10.29
C LYS A 243 -0.72 21.36 11.07
N THR A 244 -0.42 21.92 12.25
CA THR A 244 -1.40 22.64 13.06
C THR A 244 -1.89 23.92 12.37
N GLN A 245 -1.00 24.70 11.79
CA GLN A 245 -1.38 25.91 11.06
C GLN A 245 -2.22 25.59 9.81
N ILE A 246 -1.84 24.57 9.04
CA ILE A 246 -2.61 24.14 7.86
C ILE A 246 -4.01 23.66 8.27
N LYS A 247 -4.14 22.90 9.36
CA LYS A 247 -5.45 22.46 9.90
C LYS A 247 -6.32 23.62 10.34
N ALA A 248 -5.73 24.69 10.89
CA ALA A 248 -6.46 25.89 11.25
C ALA A 248 -7.04 26.63 10.02
N VAL A 249 -6.32 26.60 8.88
CA VAL A 249 -6.78 27.19 7.62
C VAL A 249 -7.79 26.27 6.89
N LEU A 250 -7.52 24.95 6.90
CA LEU A 250 -8.33 23.94 6.24
C LEU A 250 -8.74 22.84 7.26
N PRO A 251 -9.88 22.98 7.98
CA PRO A 251 -10.28 22.02 9.00
C PRO A 251 -10.51 20.59 8.50
N ARG A 252 -10.94 20.45 7.23
CA ARG A 252 -11.18 19.14 6.56
C ARG A 252 -10.07 18.80 5.58
N VAL A 253 -8.83 18.80 6.05
CA VAL A 253 -7.65 18.51 5.22
C VAL A 253 -7.04 17.17 5.61
N PHE A 254 -6.64 16.39 4.60
CA PHE A 254 -5.80 15.21 4.79
C PHE A 254 -4.34 15.63 4.66
N LEU A 255 -3.59 15.49 5.74
CA LEU A 255 -2.16 15.79 5.78
C LEU A 255 -1.37 14.49 5.65
N SER A 256 -0.37 14.50 4.79
CA SER A 256 0.58 13.41 4.64
C SER A 256 1.98 13.99 4.61
N ASP A 257 2.87 13.46 5.40
CA ASP A 257 4.28 13.85 5.36
C ASP A 257 5.16 12.69 4.89
N TYR A 258 6.42 12.97 4.58
CA TYR A 258 7.38 11.97 4.12
C TYR A 258 7.70 10.89 5.17
N ARG A 259 7.37 11.10 6.46
CA ARG A 259 7.56 10.11 7.53
C ARG A 259 6.45 9.07 7.57
N GLU A 260 5.24 9.46 7.18
CA GLU A 260 4.06 8.58 7.16
C GLU A 260 3.85 7.93 5.79
N GLY A 261 4.42 8.52 4.73
CA GLY A 261 4.18 8.11 3.34
C GLY A 261 2.77 8.48 2.85
N SER A 262 2.33 7.87 1.76
CA SER A 262 0.95 8.05 1.28
C SER A 262 -0.04 7.23 2.11
N PRO A 263 -1.04 7.84 2.78
CA PRO A 263 -2.05 7.11 3.56
C PRO A 263 -2.85 6.10 2.73
N ALA A 264 -3.00 6.35 1.44
CA ALA A 264 -3.67 5.41 0.54
C ALA A 264 -2.83 4.14 0.34
N VAL A 265 -1.53 4.29 0.14
CA VAL A 265 -0.58 3.18 -0.01
C VAL A 265 -0.43 2.44 1.32
N GLY A 266 -0.32 3.17 2.44
CA GLY A 266 -0.28 2.57 3.78
C GLY A 266 -1.48 1.67 4.05
N ARG A 267 -2.70 2.16 3.82
CA ARG A 267 -3.93 1.37 3.98
C ARG A 267 -4.00 0.15 3.07
N ALA A 268 -3.56 0.28 1.82
CA ALA A 268 -3.53 -0.85 0.89
C ALA A 268 -2.59 -1.96 1.40
N ILE A 269 -1.42 -1.59 1.91
CA ILE A 269 -0.45 -2.53 2.50
C ILE A 269 -1.02 -3.18 3.76
N ASP A 270 -1.58 -2.40 4.67
CA ASP A 270 -2.16 -2.90 5.92
C ASP A 270 -3.30 -3.87 5.65
N ASN A 271 -4.20 -3.55 4.71
CA ASN A 271 -5.26 -4.46 4.29
C ASN A 271 -4.70 -5.75 3.69
N THR A 272 -3.75 -5.66 2.75
CA THR A 272 -3.13 -6.83 2.13
C THR A 272 -2.42 -7.70 3.18
N THR A 273 -1.67 -7.10 4.10
CA THR A 273 -0.99 -7.81 5.18
C THR A 273 -1.99 -8.49 6.11
N THR A 274 -3.11 -7.86 6.40
CA THR A 274 -4.19 -8.43 7.22
C THR A 274 -4.82 -9.65 6.53
N PHE A 275 -5.15 -9.55 5.24
CA PHE A 275 -5.68 -10.68 4.47
C PHE A 275 -4.71 -11.86 4.41
N LEU A 276 -3.44 -11.59 4.11
CA LEU A 276 -2.41 -12.62 4.08
C LEU A 276 -2.19 -13.27 5.45
N SER A 277 -2.27 -12.48 6.53
CA SER A 277 -2.17 -12.99 7.91
C SER A 277 -3.35 -13.90 8.27
N LEU A 278 -4.57 -13.57 7.82
CA LEU A 278 -5.74 -14.44 7.99
C LEU A 278 -5.59 -15.75 7.23
N ILE A 279 -5.13 -15.72 5.98
CA ILE A 279 -4.87 -16.93 5.19
C ILE A 279 -3.81 -17.81 5.88
N SER A 280 -2.73 -17.18 6.39
CA SER A 280 -1.67 -17.89 7.12
C SER A 280 -2.18 -18.51 8.42
N LEU A 281 -3.09 -17.84 9.12
CA LEU A 281 -3.73 -18.36 10.34
C LEU A 281 -4.60 -19.59 10.01
N ILE A 282 -5.40 -19.52 8.94
CA ILE A 282 -6.21 -20.65 8.48
C ILE A 282 -5.31 -21.84 8.11
N ALA A 283 -4.22 -21.60 7.38
CA ALA A 283 -3.27 -22.63 7.02
C ALA A 283 -2.62 -23.27 8.26
N LEU A 284 -2.32 -22.48 9.30
CA LEU A 284 -1.79 -22.98 10.57
C LEU A 284 -2.81 -23.86 11.32
N ILE A 285 -4.09 -23.47 11.34
CA ILE A 285 -5.17 -24.25 11.95
C ILE A 285 -5.33 -25.59 11.21
N VAL A 286 -5.39 -25.57 9.89
CA VAL A 286 -5.50 -26.79 9.07
C VAL A 286 -4.28 -27.69 9.29
N GLY A 287 -3.08 -27.12 9.31
CA GLY A 287 -1.85 -27.84 9.63
C GLY A 287 -1.89 -28.49 11.01
N SER A 288 -2.35 -27.77 12.03
CA SER A 288 -2.46 -28.29 13.40
C SER A 288 -3.48 -29.42 13.53
N LEU A 289 -4.61 -29.35 12.83
CA LEU A 289 -5.59 -30.42 12.75
C LEU A 289 -5.01 -31.67 12.07
N GLY A 290 -4.25 -31.49 10.99
CA GLY A 290 -3.52 -32.56 10.33
C GLY A 290 -2.54 -33.27 11.27
N VAL A 291 -1.80 -32.50 12.06
CA VAL A 291 -0.92 -33.02 13.11
C VAL A 291 -1.70 -33.81 14.16
N ALA A 292 -2.80 -33.26 14.68
CA ALA A 292 -3.64 -33.92 15.67
C ALA A 292 -4.20 -35.27 15.16
N MET A 293 -4.68 -35.29 13.91
CA MET A 293 -5.19 -36.53 13.27
C MET A 293 -4.09 -37.56 13.06
N ALA A 294 -2.90 -37.15 12.63
CA ALA A 294 -1.76 -38.03 12.45
C ALA A 294 -1.32 -38.65 13.79
N MET A 295 -1.28 -37.88 14.86
CA MET A 295 -0.97 -38.35 16.22
C MET A 295 -2.07 -39.27 16.75
N TYR A 296 -3.34 -38.95 16.54
CA TYR A 296 -4.47 -39.79 16.94
C TYR A 296 -4.42 -41.17 16.24
N SER A 297 -4.22 -41.16 14.93
CA SER A 297 -4.06 -42.40 14.14
C SER A 297 -2.87 -43.27 14.61
N HIS A 298 -1.74 -42.60 14.95
CA HIS A 298 -0.56 -43.30 15.47
C HIS A 298 -0.82 -43.94 16.84
N LEU A 299 -1.52 -43.26 17.74
CA LEU A 299 -1.90 -43.77 19.05
C LEU A 299 -2.84 -44.95 18.92
N GLN A 300 -3.87 -44.92 18.06
CA GLN A 300 -4.79 -46.01 17.82
C GLN A 300 -4.06 -47.30 17.34
N GLN A 301 -3.13 -47.16 16.40
CA GLN A 301 -2.36 -48.28 15.88
C GLN A 301 -1.46 -48.96 16.95
N ARG A 302 -1.15 -48.23 18.04
CA ARG A 302 -0.33 -48.78 19.14
C ARG A 302 -1.15 -49.23 20.35
N MET A 303 -2.46 -49.04 20.39
CA MET A 303 -3.31 -49.42 21.52
C MET A 303 -3.29 -50.94 21.77
N ASP A 304 -3.25 -51.74 20.70
CA ASP A 304 -3.17 -53.24 20.83
C ASP A 304 -1.84 -53.68 21.46
N SER A 305 -0.73 -52.98 21.15
CA SER A 305 0.56 -53.29 21.75
C SER A 305 0.65 -52.84 23.23
N ILE A 306 -0.06 -51.77 23.61
CA ILE A 306 -0.10 -51.27 25.00
C ILE A 306 -1.00 -52.18 25.87
N ALA A 307 -2.06 -52.75 25.31
CA ALA A 307 -2.94 -53.66 26.01
C ALA A 307 -2.22 -54.96 26.41
N VAL A 308 -1.32 -55.46 25.56
CA VAL A 308 -0.49 -56.67 25.83
C VAL A 308 0.54 -56.43 26.93
N PHE A 309 1.02 -55.22 27.14
CA PHE A 309 1.98 -54.87 28.24
C PHE A 309 1.29 -54.69 29.60
N LYS A 310 -0.05 -54.68 29.66
CA LYS A 310 -0.83 -54.40 30.87
C LYS A 310 -1.51 -55.68 31.41
N ALA A 311 -1.50 -56.76 30.62
CA ALA A 311 -1.93 -58.11 31.02
C ALA A 311 -0.74 -58.90 31.58
#